data_eab65f4a2ab1b351a27124c60bead420
#
_entry.id   eab65f4a2ab1b351a27124c60bead420
#
_cell.length_a   1.000
_cell.length_b   1.000
_cell.length_c   1.000
_cell.angle_alpha   90.00
_cell.angle_beta   90.00
_cell.angle_gamma   90.00
#
_symmetry.space_group_name_H-M   'P 1'
#
loop_
_entity.id
_entity.type
_entity.pdbx_description
1 polymer ?
#
loop_
_entity_poly.entity_id
_entity_poly.type
_entity_poly.pdbx_seq_one_letter_code
_entity_poly.pdbx_strand_id
1 'polypeptide(L)'
;MGRAIALAFAQEGASIVGCDVDVESAESTVELVQGAGGEMVSIQPCRLDDPYDCQALVELALGTYGRIDVLCNVAATAYFNWLEDITDEEWDRARWGEVDLVFYLARATWPHLKASGGVVVNMASLNASLSFKALAALAHATNKAGVIGITRQLAMEGREHGIRANSISPGLIESNATREQLKDPEWADYMLGKTLLGRLGRPEEVANVALFLASAESSYVTGVDIVVDGGMKAW
;
A
#
# COMPACT_ATOMS: atom_id res chain seq x y z
N MET A 1 -0.30 -6.57 -5.05
CA MET A 1 -1.18 -5.38 -4.99
C MET A 1 -0.60 -4.23 -5.83
N GLY A 2 0.66 -3.80 -5.66
CA GLY A 2 1.24 -2.67 -6.40
C GLY A 2 1.09 -2.77 -7.92
N ARG A 3 1.41 -3.93 -8.50
CA ARG A 3 1.21 -4.20 -9.94
C ARG A 3 -0.24 -4.02 -10.38
N ALA A 4 -1.20 -4.54 -9.60
CA ALA A 4 -2.62 -4.41 -9.93
C ALA A 4 -3.09 -2.94 -9.88
N ILE A 5 -2.58 -2.16 -8.92
CA ILE A 5 -2.85 -0.72 -8.83
C ILE A 5 -2.26 -0.01 -10.05
N ALA A 6 -0.98 -0.27 -10.40
CA ALA A 6 -0.34 0.33 -11.56
C ALA A 6 -1.14 0.07 -12.85
N LEU A 7 -1.56 -1.18 -13.08
CA LEU A 7 -2.37 -1.57 -14.24
C LEU A 7 -3.74 -0.88 -14.23
N ALA A 8 -4.46 -0.86 -13.10
CA ALA A 8 -5.76 -0.23 -13.01
C ALA A 8 -5.69 1.29 -13.28
N PHE A 9 -4.70 1.98 -12.72
CA PHE A 9 -4.52 3.41 -12.94
C PHE A 9 -4.10 3.73 -14.38
N ALA A 10 -3.20 2.92 -14.98
CA ALA A 10 -2.79 3.09 -16.36
C ALA A 10 -3.95 2.88 -17.36
N GLN A 11 -4.88 1.94 -17.08
CA GLN A 11 -6.09 1.73 -17.87
C GLN A 11 -7.02 2.95 -17.86
N GLU A 12 -7.00 3.76 -16.82
CA GLU A 12 -7.73 5.03 -16.73
C GLU A 12 -6.90 6.23 -17.25
N GLY A 13 -5.77 5.97 -17.90
CA GLY A 13 -4.94 6.99 -18.55
C GLY A 13 -3.96 7.71 -17.63
N ALA A 14 -3.68 7.18 -16.44
CA ALA A 14 -2.64 7.74 -15.58
C ALA A 14 -1.25 7.37 -16.10
N SER A 15 -0.31 8.32 -16.04
CA SER A 15 1.13 8.06 -16.20
C SER A 15 1.70 7.57 -14.88
N ILE A 16 2.36 6.41 -14.89
CA ILE A 16 2.77 5.71 -13.68
C ILE A 16 4.28 5.87 -13.44
N VAL A 17 4.65 6.19 -12.20
CA VAL A 17 6.03 6.05 -11.72
C VAL A 17 6.06 5.03 -10.61
N GLY A 18 6.87 3.99 -10.77
CA GLY A 18 6.98 2.89 -9.83
C GLY A 18 8.39 2.69 -9.30
N CYS A 19 8.49 1.86 -8.26
CA CYS A 19 9.75 1.36 -7.76
C CYS A 19 9.57 -0.01 -7.11
N ASP A 20 10.64 -0.78 -7.05
CA ASP A 20 10.70 -2.03 -6.30
C ASP A 20 12.16 -2.30 -5.88
N VAL A 21 12.34 -3.12 -4.87
CA VAL A 21 13.64 -3.71 -4.53
C VAL A 21 13.97 -4.90 -5.44
N ASP A 22 12.94 -5.56 -5.98
CA ASP A 22 13.05 -6.67 -6.93
C ASP A 22 13.02 -6.13 -8.38
N VAL A 23 14.20 -6.17 -9.01
CA VAL A 23 14.42 -5.63 -10.35
C VAL A 23 13.52 -6.32 -11.39
N GLU A 24 13.47 -7.65 -11.40
CA GLU A 24 12.71 -8.43 -12.39
C GLU A 24 11.20 -8.17 -12.26
N SER A 25 10.68 -8.11 -11.03
CA SER A 25 9.28 -7.80 -10.75
C SER A 25 8.91 -6.38 -11.20
N ALA A 26 9.82 -5.40 -11.01
CA ALA A 26 9.62 -4.03 -11.45
C ALA A 26 9.56 -3.94 -12.97
N GLU A 27 10.56 -4.49 -13.66
CA GLU A 27 10.64 -4.51 -15.13
C GLU A 27 9.43 -5.20 -15.76
N SER A 28 9.07 -6.38 -15.25
CA SER A 28 7.85 -7.09 -15.68
C SER A 28 6.59 -6.25 -15.50
N THR A 29 6.50 -5.42 -14.45
CA THR A 29 5.35 -4.55 -14.24
C THR A 29 5.30 -3.42 -15.27
N VAL A 30 6.46 -2.82 -15.59
CA VAL A 30 6.57 -1.80 -16.66
C VAL A 30 6.13 -2.38 -17.99
N GLU A 31 6.66 -3.56 -18.37
CA GLU A 31 6.30 -4.24 -19.61
C GLU A 31 4.79 -4.52 -19.72
N LEU A 32 4.16 -4.98 -18.64
CA LEU A 32 2.73 -5.26 -18.60
C LEU A 32 1.89 -3.99 -18.78
N VAL A 33 2.27 -2.88 -18.11
CA VAL A 33 1.56 -1.60 -18.27
C VAL A 33 1.71 -1.06 -19.69
N GLN A 34 2.92 -1.06 -20.23
CA GLN A 34 3.19 -0.59 -21.59
C GLN A 34 2.54 -1.49 -22.65
N GLY A 35 2.57 -2.82 -22.45
CA GLY A 35 1.90 -3.79 -23.31
C GLY A 35 0.38 -3.65 -23.34
N ALA A 36 -0.22 -3.10 -22.28
CA ALA A 36 -1.63 -2.74 -22.22
C ALA A 36 -1.94 -1.33 -22.79
N GLY A 37 -0.93 -0.63 -23.32
CA GLY A 37 -1.08 0.71 -23.91
C GLY A 37 -0.99 1.86 -22.91
N GLY A 38 -0.59 1.58 -21.66
CA GLY A 38 -0.36 2.59 -20.63
C GLY A 38 1.07 3.13 -20.64
N GLU A 39 1.32 4.16 -19.82
CA GLU A 39 2.64 4.77 -19.62
C GLU A 39 3.18 4.44 -18.23
N MET A 40 4.37 3.87 -18.15
CA MET A 40 5.05 3.62 -16.91
C MET A 40 6.56 3.72 -17.05
N VAL A 41 7.19 4.37 -16.07
CA VAL A 41 8.62 4.31 -15.80
C VAL A 41 8.84 3.82 -14.36
N SER A 42 9.99 3.24 -14.08
CA SER A 42 10.32 2.82 -12.73
C SER A 42 11.81 2.92 -12.43
N ILE A 43 12.15 2.99 -11.15
CA ILE A 43 13.53 2.95 -10.65
C ILE A 43 13.70 1.70 -9.80
N GLN A 44 14.75 0.91 -10.08
CA GLN A 44 15.08 -0.31 -9.34
C GLN A 44 16.58 -0.62 -9.39
N PRO A 45 17.17 -1.22 -8.34
CA PRO A 45 16.53 -1.42 -7.03
C PRO A 45 16.32 -0.09 -6.30
N CYS A 46 15.21 0.04 -5.58
CA CYS A 46 14.86 1.25 -4.82
C CYS A 46 14.28 0.88 -3.46
N ARG A 47 14.86 1.42 -2.40
CA ARG A 47 14.49 1.13 -1.01
C ARG A 47 13.82 2.34 -0.38
N LEU A 48 12.51 2.29 -0.20
CA LEU A 48 11.75 3.41 0.35
C LEU A 48 11.96 3.63 1.87
N ASP A 49 12.67 2.73 2.54
CA ASP A 49 13.21 2.95 3.89
C ASP A 49 14.49 3.81 3.89
N ASP A 50 14.99 4.20 2.70
CA ASP A 50 16.03 5.21 2.52
C ASP A 50 15.44 6.52 1.98
N PRO A 51 15.60 7.65 2.70
CA PRO A 51 15.12 8.95 2.23
C PRO A 51 15.72 9.42 0.89
N TYR A 52 16.94 9.00 0.55
CA TYR A 52 17.58 9.34 -0.73
C TYR A 52 16.90 8.64 -1.90
N ASP A 53 16.53 7.37 -1.75
CA ASP A 53 15.79 6.62 -2.76
C ASP A 53 14.37 7.20 -2.94
N CYS A 54 13.72 7.63 -1.85
CA CYS A 54 12.44 8.34 -1.92
C CYS A 54 12.56 9.64 -2.74
N GLN A 55 13.64 10.40 -2.52
CA GLN A 55 13.88 11.64 -3.28
C GLN A 55 14.15 11.33 -4.76
N ALA A 56 14.95 10.31 -5.07
CA ALA A 56 15.23 9.90 -6.45
C ALA A 56 13.95 9.47 -7.20
N LEU A 57 13.03 8.77 -6.52
CA LEU A 57 11.73 8.40 -7.08
C LEU A 57 10.87 9.63 -7.40
N VAL A 58 10.85 10.63 -6.52
CA VAL A 58 10.16 11.91 -6.74
C VAL A 58 10.78 12.67 -7.91
N GLU A 59 12.11 12.73 -7.99
CA GLU A 59 12.82 13.38 -9.09
C GLU A 59 12.56 12.72 -10.43
N LEU A 60 12.49 11.38 -10.48
CA LEU A 60 12.10 10.63 -11.67
C LEU A 60 10.68 11.04 -12.11
N ALA A 61 9.72 11.14 -11.19
CA ALA A 61 8.35 11.53 -11.50
C ALA A 61 8.27 12.95 -12.07
N LEU A 62 8.94 13.89 -11.43
CA LEU A 62 8.96 15.28 -11.88
C LEU A 62 9.73 15.48 -13.19
N GLY A 63 10.85 14.78 -13.36
CA GLY A 63 11.66 14.84 -14.58
C GLY A 63 10.95 14.25 -15.79
N THR A 64 10.11 13.24 -15.57
CA THR A 64 9.41 12.55 -16.67
C THR A 64 8.05 13.20 -16.98
N TYR A 65 7.26 13.51 -15.95
CA TYR A 65 5.87 13.95 -16.13
C TYR A 65 5.57 15.35 -15.58
N GLY A 66 6.52 15.98 -14.90
CA GLY A 66 6.41 17.37 -14.44
C GLY A 66 5.51 17.62 -13.23
N ARG A 67 4.78 16.59 -12.74
CA ARG A 67 3.83 16.71 -11.64
C ARG A 67 3.61 15.40 -10.90
N ILE A 68 3.03 15.49 -9.70
CA ILE A 68 2.55 14.34 -8.93
C ILE A 68 1.13 14.66 -8.46
N ASP A 69 0.18 13.81 -8.83
CA ASP A 69 -1.24 13.96 -8.48
C ASP A 69 -1.69 12.95 -7.44
N VAL A 70 -1.11 11.75 -7.48
CA VAL A 70 -1.49 10.65 -6.58
C VAL A 70 -0.23 9.99 -6.04
N LEU A 71 -0.19 9.82 -4.73
CA LEU A 71 0.79 8.99 -4.03
C LEU A 71 0.10 7.72 -3.50
N CYS A 72 0.53 6.55 -3.98
CA CYS A 72 0.11 5.24 -3.47
C CYS A 72 1.25 4.59 -2.69
N ASN A 73 1.19 4.59 -1.36
CA ASN A 73 2.15 3.90 -0.49
C ASN A 73 1.74 2.43 -0.31
N VAL A 74 2.27 1.54 -1.15
CA VAL A 74 1.90 0.12 -1.22
C VAL A 74 3.02 -0.81 -0.77
N ALA A 75 4.28 -0.42 -1.01
CA ALA A 75 5.44 -1.20 -0.61
C ALA A 75 5.47 -1.44 0.90
N ALA A 76 5.83 -2.65 1.30
CA ALA A 76 6.01 -3.01 2.70
C ALA A 76 6.89 -4.24 2.85
N THR A 77 7.63 -4.30 3.96
CA THR A 77 8.34 -5.48 4.43
C THR A 77 7.88 -5.76 5.86
N ALA A 78 7.16 -6.86 6.05
CA ALA A 78 6.60 -7.26 7.33
C ALA A 78 7.37 -8.43 7.95
N TYR A 79 7.43 -8.45 9.28
CA TYR A 79 7.98 -9.54 10.08
C TYR A 79 6.88 -10.10 10.98
N PHE A 80 6.77 -11.44 11.01
CA PHE A 80 5.71 -12.16 11.71
C PHE A 80 6.30 -13.11 12.75
N ASN A 81 6.45 -12.61 13.98
CA ASN A 81 6.94 -13.38 15.12
C ASN A 81 6.07 -13.09 16.34
N TRP A 82 5.97 -14.08 17.25
CA TRP A 82 5.36 -13.89 18.56
C TRP A 82 6.20 -12.94 19.42
N LEU A 83 5.57 -12.33 20.43
CA LEU A 83 6.24 -11.33 21.30
C LEU A 83 7.55 -11.84 21.91
N GLU A 84 7.60 -13.10 22.30
CA GLU A 84 8.79 -13.71 22.94
C GLU A 84 9.90 -14.06 21.95
N ASP A 85 9.59 -14.11 20.64
CA ASP A 85 10.53 -14.54 19.59
C ASP A 85 11.02 -13.38 18.72
N ILE A 86 10.29 -12.26 18.69
CA ILE A 86 10.68 -11.11 17.85
C ILE A 86 11.93 -10.44 18.43
N THR A 87 12.94 -10.24 17.60
CA THR A 87 14.14 -9.53 17.97
C THR A 87 13.99 -8.01 17.85
N ASP A 88 14.81 -7.23 18.57
CA ASP A 88 14.86 -5.77 18.43
C ASP A 88 15.16 -5.35 16.99
N GLU A 89 16.03 -6.10 16.30
CA GLU A 89 16.38 -5.85 14.89
C GLU A 89 15.18 -6.07 13.95
N GLU A 90 14.41 -7.13 14.13
CA GLU A 90 13.20 -7.40 13.35
C GLU A 90 12.11 -6.36 13.63
N TRP A 91 11.97 -5.94 14.89
CA TRP A 91 11.06 -4.86 15.27
C TRP A 91 11.40 -3.55 14.53
N ASP A 92 12.67 -3.14 14.56
CA ASP A 92 13.14 -1.93 13.87
C ASP A 92 12.98 -2.05 12.35
N ARG A 93 13.36 -3.18 11.76
CA ARG A 93 13.20 -3.44 10.31
C ARG A 93 11.73 -3.44 9.89
N ALA A 94 10.83 -3.99 10.71
CA ALA A 94 9.40 -3.93 10.45
C ALA A 94 8.90 -2.48 10.44
N ARG A 95 9.35 -1.65 11.40
CA ARG A 95 8.98 -0.24 11.45
C ARG A 95 9.51 0.53 10.23
N TRP A 96 10.79 0.34 9.86
CA TRP A 96 11.36 0.95 8.65
C TRP A 96 10.61 0.53 7.39
N GLY A 97 10.31 -0.76 7.28
CA GLY A 97 9.66 -1.37 6.12
C GLY A 97 8.15 -1.14 6.03
N GLU A 98 7.48 -0.53 7.01
CA GLU A 98 6.03 -0.33 6.99
C GLU A 98 5.57 1.07 7.39
N VAL A 99 6.30 1.77 8.25
CA VAL A 99 5.92 3.11 8.76
C VAL A 99 6.84 4.19 8.21
N ASP A 100 8.15 4.01 8.41
CA ASP A 100 9.13 5.06 8.07
C ASP A 100 9.14 5.31 6.55
N LEU A 101 9.01 4.27 5.72
CA LEU A 101 8.91 4.42 4.27
C LEU A 101 7.69 5.27 3.85
N VAL A 102 6.53 5.10 4.51
CA VAL A 102 5.33 5.91 4.24
C VAL A 102 5.59 7.37 4.59
N PHE A 103 6.24 7.62 5.73
CA PHE A 103 6.62 8.95 6.15
C PHE A 103 7.64 9.60 5.20
N TYR A 104 8.71 8.88 4.82
CA TYR A 104 9.75 9.44 3.96
C TYR A 104 9.21 9.82 2.58
N LEU A 105 8.47 8.91 1.95
CA LEU A 105 7.92 9.16 0.63
C LEU A 105 6.81 10.21 0.65
N ALA A 106 5.93 10.21 1.67
CA ALA A 106 4.94 11.26 1.85
C ALA A 106 5.60 12.63 2.02
N ARG A 107 6.66 12.73 2.84
CA ARG A 107 7.41 13.97 3.05
C ARG A 107 8.08 14.47 1.76
N ALA A 108 8.69 13.58 0.97
CA ALA A 108 9.34 13.93 -0.29
C ALA A 108 8.33 14.42 -1.34
N THR A 109 7.14 13.79 -1.41
CA THR A 109 6.09 14.17 -2.38
C THR A 109 5.25 15.37 -1.94
N TRP A 110 5.25 15.72 -0.67
CA TRP A 110 4.31 16.68 -0.07
C TRP A 110 4.26 18.06 -0.76
N PRO A 111 5.40 18.70 -1.10
CA PRO A 111 5.38 19.98 -1.81
C PRO A 111 4.66 19.92 -3.16
N HIS A 112 4.77 18.80 -3.86
CA HIS A 112 4.20 18.57 -5.18
C HIS A 112 2.71 18.23 -5.10
N LEU A 113 2.30 17.46 -4.10
CA LEU A 113 0.89 17.21 -3.79
C LEU A 113 0.16 18.50 -3.38
N LYS A 114 0.83 19.41 -2.66
CA LYS A 114 0.26 20.74 -2.37
C LYS A 114 0.03 21.59 -3.62
N ALA A 115 0.91 21.47 -4.60
CA ALA A 115 0.79 22.20 -5.85
C ALA A 115 -0.34 21.65 -6.75
N SER A 116 -0.64 20.35 -6.68
CA SER A 116 -1.67 19.70 -7.51
C SER A 116 -3.04 19.59 -6.85
N GLY A 117 -3.14 19.75 -5.52
CA GLY A 117 -4.33 19.36 -4.75
C GLY A 117 -4.54 17.84 -4.76
N GLY A 118 -3.44 17.09 -4.61
CA GLY A 118 -3.36 15.67 -4.92
C GLY A 118 -4.04 14.73 -3.91
N VAL A 119 -3.82 13.44 -4.10
CA VAL A 119 -4.41 12.38 -3.26
C VAL A 119 -3.31 11.47 -2.72
N VAL A 120 -3.44 11.07 -1.44
CA VAL A 120 -2.62 10.03 -0.82
C VAL A 120 -3.49 8.81 -0.53
N VAL A 121 -3.03 7.63 -0.98
CA VAL A 121 -3.62 6.32 -0.68
C VAL A 121 -2.56 5.47 0.02
N ASN A 122 -2.76 5.19 1.29
CA ASN A 122 -1.86 4.39 2.09
C ASN A 122 -2.37 2.95 2.23
N MET A 123 -1.48 1.96 2.13
CA MET A 123 -1.82 0.56 2.37
C MET A 123 -1.59 0.21 3.84
N ALA A 124 -2.68 0.16 4.59
CA ALA A 124 -2.72 -0.35 5.95
C ALA A 124 -2.90 -1.89 5.94
N SER A 125 -3.63 -2.44 6.87
CA SER A 125 -3.95 -3.87 6.96
C SER A 125 -5.16 -4.07 7.88
N LEU A 126 -5.91 -5.12 7.68
CA LEU A 126 -6.93 -5.57 8.62
C LEU A 126 -6.34 -5.81 10.04
N ASN A 127 -5.05 -6.22 10.10
CA ASN A 127 -4.35 -6.40 11.38
C ASN A 127 -4.18 -5.10 12.20
N ALA A 128 -4.36 -3.92 11.59
CA ALA A 128 -4.40 -2.66 12.34
C ALA A 128 -5.58 -2.58 13.34
N SER A 129 -6.61 -3.41 13.15
CA SER A 129 -7.84 -3.37 13.94
C SER A 129 -8.32 -4.75 14.45
N LEU A 130 -7.74 -5.83 13.98
CA LEU A 130 -8.04 -7.21 14.39
C LEU A 130 -6.75 -8.00 14.61
N SER A 131 -6.83 -8.98 15.52
CA SER A 131 -5.78 -9.97 15.75
C SER A 131 -6.31 -11.37 15.51
N PHE A 132 -5.47 -12.23 14.95
CA PHE A 132 -5.80 -13.62 14.66
C PHE A 132 -4.94 -14.56 15.50
N LYS A 133 -5.56 -15.58 16.11
CA LYS A 133 -4.83 -16.54 16.95
C LYS A 133 -3.77 -17.36 16.17
N ALA A 134 -3.92 -17.44 14.85
CA ALA A 134 -3.02 -18.18 13.97
C ALA A 134 -1.98 -17.27 13.27
N LEU A 135 -1.84 -15.99 13.70
CA LEU A 135 -0.94 -15.05 13.04
C LEU A 135 -0.16 -14.22 14.07
N ALA A 136 1.14 -14.45 14.15
CA ALA A 136 2.07 -13.72 15.01
C ALA A 136 2.40 -12.34 14.41
N ALA A 137 1.53 -11.35 14.57
CA ALA A 137 1.56 -10.10 13.83
C ALA A 137 1.78 -8.85 14.69
N LEU A 138 2.47 -8.94 15.83
CA LEU A 138 2.60 -7.81 16.76
C LEU A 138 3.18 -6.56 16.07
N ALA A 139 4.36 -6.68 15.45
CA ALA A 139 5.01 -5.56 14.78
C ALA A 139 4.16 -5.05 13.61
N HIS A 140 3.67 -5.96 12.75
CA HIS A 140 2.82 -5.62 11.61
C HIS A 140 1.54 -4.89 12.04
N ALA A 141 0.84 -5.39 13.05
CA ALA A 141 -0.38 -4.77 13.56
C ALA A 141 -0.13 -3.35 14.10
N THR A 142 0.94 -3.19 14.89
CA THR A 142 1.36 -1.89 15.43
C THR A 142 1.68 -0.89 14.30
N ASN A 143 2.47 -1.32 13.33
CA ASN A 143 2.91 -0.48 12.22
C ASN A 143 1.73 -0.07 11.33
N LYS A 144 0.84 -1.01 11.00
CA LYS A 144 -0.33 -0.74 10.14
C LYS A 144 -1.37 0.13 10.85
N ALA A 145 -1.50 0.04 12.19
CA ALA A 145 -2.25 1.02 12.97
C ALA A 145 -1.60 2.42 12.91
N GLY A 146 -0.26 2.48 12.94
CA GLY A 146 0.51 3.71 12.73
C GLY A 146 0.25 4.35 11.36
N VAL A 147 0.16 3.54 10.29
CA VAL A 147 -0.17 4.02 8.93
C VAL A 147 -1.57 4.68 8.89
N ILE A 148 -2.56 4.13 9.59
CA ILE A 148 -3.89 4.76 9.72
C ILE A 148 -3.77 6.11 10.46
N GLY A 149 -2.94 6.18 11.50
CA GLY A 149 -2.64 7.43 12.22
C GLY A 149 -2.01 8.49 11.31
N ILE A 150 -0.97 8.12 10.54
CA ILE A 150 -0.34 8.98 9.53
C ILE A 150 -1.38 9.47 8.52
N THR A 151 -2.24 8.59 8.01
CA THR A 151 -3.28 8.94 7.02
C THR A 151 -4.21 10.04 7.52
N ARG A 152 -4.70 9.93 8.75
CA ARG A 152 -5.57 10.96 9.36
C ARG A 152 -4.85 12.29 9.51
N GLN A 153 -3.58 12.25 9.91
CA GLN A 153 -2.78 13.46 10.06
C GLN A 153 -2.52 14.13 8.71
N LEU A 154 -2.17 13.36 7.66
CA LEU A 154 -1.99 13.89 6.30
C LEU A 154 -3.29 14.52 5.74
N ALA A 155 -4.45 13.91 6.02
CA ALA A 155 -5.74 14.50 5.63
C ALA A 155 -5.97 15.85 6.31
N MET A 156 -5.65 15.97 7.60
CA MET A 156 -5.77 17.22 8.36
C MET A 156 -4.80 18.29 7.86
N GLU A 157 -3.53 17.94 7.64
CA GLU A 157 -2.51 18.88 7.17
C GLU A 157 -2.74 19.32 5.71
N GLY A 158 -3.32 18.44 4.89
CA GLY A 158 -3.62 18.71 3.48
C GLY A 158 -4.86 19.56 3.21
N ARG A 159 -5.70 19.82 4.23
CA ARG A 159 -7.02 20.47 4.07
C ARG A 159 -6.99 21.82 3.32
N GLU A 160 -5.99 22.66 3.59
CA GLU A 160 -5.87 23.99 2.97
C GLU A 160 -5.33 23.94 1.53
N HIS A 161 -4.88 22.75 1.10
CA HIS A 161 -4.32 22.51 -0.22
C HIS A 161 -5.20 21.63 -1.09
N GLY A 162 -6.39 21.25 -0.60
CA GLY A 162 -7.29 20.34 -1.31
C GLY A 162 -6.81 18.89 -1.36
N ILE A 163 -5.80 18.53 -0.56
CA ILE A 163 -5.27 17.16 -0.51
C ILE A 163 -6.23 16.27 0.25
N ARG A 164 -6.54 15.09 -0.32
CA ARG A 164 -7.24 14.02 0.37
C ARG A 164 -6.25 12.89 0.70
N ALA A 165 -6.37 12.31 1.90
CA ALA A 165 -5.57 11.17 2.29
C ALA A 165 -6.44 10.10 2.93
N ASN A 166 -6.36 8.87 2.42
CA ASN A 166 -7.12 7.73 2.91
C ASN A 166 -6.24 6.49 2.99
N SER A 167 -6.64 5.52 3.80
CA SER A 167 -5.99 4.21 3.83
C SER A 167 -6.94 3.11 3.38
N ILE A 168 -6.34 2.02 2.91
CA ILE A 168 -7.03 0.77 2.61
C ILE A 168 -6.46 -0.29 3.55
N SER A 169 -7.33 -1.05 4.19
CA SER A 169 -7.00 -2.19 5.04
C SER A 169 -7.42 -3.49 4.36
N PRO A 170 -6.55 -4.12 3.56
CA PRO A 170 -6.84 -5.41 2.97
C PRO A 170 -6.92 -6.51 4.04
N GLY A 171 -7.80 -7.48 3.82
CA GLY A 171 -7.81 -8.74 4.52
C GLY A 171 -6.87 -9.75 3.88
N LEU A 172 -7.36 -10.98 3.72
CA LEU A 172 -6.60 -12.07 3.13
C LEU A 172 -6.64 -11.97 1.59
N ILE A 173 -5.60 -11.37 1.01
CA ILE A 173 -5.48 -11.14 -0.44
C ILE A 173 -4.51 -12.14 -1.07
N GLU A 174 -4.84 -12.58 -2.27
CA GLU A 174 -4.01 -13.49 -3.05
C GLU A 174 -2.62 -12.90 -3.33
N SER A 175 -1.57 -13.63 -2.91
CA SER A 175 -0.16 -13.32 -3.12
C SER A 175 0.65 -14.63 -3.08
N ASN A 176 1.93 -14.56 -3.44
CA ASN A 176 2.79 -15.73 -3.28
C ASN A 176 2.87 -16.17 -1.81
N ALA A 177 2.92 -15.24 -0.88
CA ALA A 177 2.98 -15.54 0.55
C ALA A 177 1.69 -16.20 1.06
N THR A 178 0.51 -15.68 0.70
CA THR A 178 -0.77 -16.27 1.10
C THR A 178 -1.02 -17.64 0.45
N ARG A 179 -0.60 -17.83 -0.80
CA ARG A 179 -0.67 -19.14 -1.47
C ARG A 179 0.20 -20.19 -0.77
N GLU A 180 1.38 -19.81 -0.27
CA GLU A 180 2.23 -20.72 0.49
C GLU A 180 1.60 -21.07 1.84
N GLN A 181 1.07 -20.10 2.57
CA GLN A 181 0.38 -20.32 3.84
C GLN A 181 -0.86 -21.22 3.70
N LEU A 182 -1.60 -21.12 2.58
CA LEU A 182 -2.75 -21.97 2.30
C LEU A 182 -2.42 -23.46 2.08
N LYS A 183 -1.14 -23.83 1.96
CA LYS A 183 -0.72 -25.23 1.92
C LYS A 183 -0.86 -25.93 3.28
N ASP A 184 -0.94 -25.16 4.37
CA ASP A 184 -1.33 -25.65 5.69
C ASP A 184 -2.87 -25.70 5.78
N PRO A 185 -3.50 -26.90 5.83
CA PRO A 185 -4.96 -27.02 5.84
C PRO A 185 -5.61 -26.40 7.07
N GLU A 186 -4.97 -26.48 8.25
CA GLU A 186 -5.53 -25.93 9.48
C GLU A 186 -5.54 -24.39 9.43
N TRP A 187 -4.47 -23.81 8.93
CA TRP A 187 -4.38 -22.38 8.71
C TRP A 187 -5.39 -21.91 7.65
N ALA A 188 -5.50 -22.66 6.54
CA ALA A 188 -6.41 -22.35 5.45
C ALA A 188 -7.87 -22.37 5.93
N ASP A 189 -8.30 -23.44 6.60
CA ASP A 189 -9.66 -23.56 7.15
C ASP A 189 -9.96 -22.45 8.15
N TYR A 190 -9.02 -22.15 9.04
CA TYR A 190 -9.21 -21.10 10.03
C TYR A 190 -9.34 -19.71 9.38
N MET A 191 -8.44 -19.37 8.46
CA MET A 191 -8.41 -18.02 7.86
C MET A 191 -9.52 -17.81 6.83
N LEU A 192 -9.79 -18.78 5.96
CA LEU A 192 -10.90 -18.70 5.01
C LEU A 192 -12.26 -18.75 5.71
N GLY A 193 -12.38 -19.53 6.78
CA GLY A 193 -13.57 -19.54 7.63
C GLY A 193 -13.90 -18.20 8.30
N LYS A 194 -12.95 -17.26 8.33
CA LYS A 194 -13.17 -15.89 8.82
C LYS A 194 -13.75 -14.96 7.75
N THR A 195 -13.69 -15.31 6.48
CA THR A 195 -14.25 -14.48 5.41
C THR A 195 -15.72 -14.83 5.17
N LEU A 196 -16.61 -13.84 5.14
CA LEU A 196 -18.01 -14.06 4.77
C LEU A 196 -18.16 -14.51 3.31
N LEU A 197 -17.24 -14.04 2.44
CA LEU A 197 -17.24 -14.40 1.02
C LEU A 197 -16.58 -15.77 0.75
N GLY A 198 -15.96 -16.42 1.74
CA GLY A 198 -15.42 -17.78 1.66
C GLY A 198 -14.25 -17.95 0.68
N ARG A 199 -13.53 -16.88 0.34
CA ARG A 199 -12.41 -16.92 -0.61
C ARG A 199 -11.37 -15.85 -0.31
N LEU A 200 -10.19 -16.00 -0.91
CA LEU A 200 -9.22 -14.89 -0.99
C LEU A 200 -9.79 -13.70 -1.78
N GLY A 201 -9.42 -12.50 -1.37
CA GLY A 201 -9.53 -11.33 -2.21
C GLY A 201 -8.49 -11.35 -3.33
N ARG A 202 -8.82 -10.79 -4.47
CA ARG A 202 -7.86 -10.61 -5.57
C ARG A 202 -7.17 -9.25 -5.45
N PRO A 203 -5.90 -9.10 -5.88
CA PRO A 203 -5.20 -7.81 -5.90
C PRO A 203 -5.99 -6.70 -6.61
N GLU A 204 -6.74 -7.04 -7.66
CA GLU A 204 -7.57 -6.10 -8.43
C GLU A 204 -8.73 -5.53 -7.59
N GLU A 205 -9.25 -6.30 -6.62
CA GLU A 205 -10.32 -5.82 -5.74
C GLU A 205 -9.81 -4.70 -4.80
N VAL A 206 -8.54 -4.76 -4.40
CA VAL A 206 -7.86 -3.69 -3.66
C VAL A 206 -7.53 -2.51 -4.59
N ALA A 207 -7.07 -2.79 -5.82
CA ALA A 207 -6.74 -1.77 -6.82
C ALA A 207 -7.96 -0.92 -7.20
N ASN A 208 -9.14 -1.52 -7.33
CA ASN A 208 -10.40 -0.81 -7.62
C ASN A 208 -10.74 0.21 -6.51
N VAL A 209 -10.51 -0.14 -5.24
CA VAL A 209 -10.71 0.79 -4.13
C VAL A 209 -9.67 1.90 -4.15
N ALA A 210 -8.41 1.60 -4.46
CA ALA A 210 -7.36 2.61 -4.62
C ALA A 210 -7.71 3.60 -5.74
N LEU A 211 -8.19 3.09 -6.88
CA LEU A 211 -8.64 3.91 -8.02
C LEU A 211 -9.82 4.82 -7.64
N PHE A 212 -10.85 4.28 -6.95
CA PHE A 212 -11.95 5.08 -6.42
C PHE A 212 -11.45 6.19 -5.50
N LEU A 213 -10.56 5.88 -4.56
CA LEU A 213 -10.01 6.88 -3.63
C LEU A 213 -9.17 7.95 -4.32
N ALA A 214 -8.53 7.64 -5.43
CA ALA A 214 -7.75 8.58 -6.23
C ALA A 214 -8.62 9.46 -7.12
N SER A 215 -9.83 9.01 -7.47
CA SER A 215 -10.72 9.68 -8.42
C SER A 215 -11.56 10.80 -7.80
N ALA A 216 -12.22 11.58 -8.64
CA ALA A 216 -13.19 12.62 -8.24
C ALA A 216 -14.46 12.04 -7.61
N GLU A 217 -14.76 10.75 -7.82
CA GLU A 217 -15.92 10.08 -7.23
C GLU A 217 -15.83 10.01 -5.70
N SER A 218 -14.61 10.05 -5.15
CA SER A 218 -14.34 10.09 -3.72
C SER A 218 -14.06 11.51 -3.17
N SER A 219 -14.51 12.55 -3.88
CA SER A 219 -14.22 13.97 -3.54
C SER A 219 -14.61 14.40 -2.13
N TYR A 220 -15.51 13.68 -1.46
CA TYR A 220 -15.93 13.94 -0.08
C TYR A 220 -15.44 12.87 0.90
N VAL A 221 -14.43 12.06 0.49
CA VAL A 221 -13.85 10.98 1.31
C VAL A 221 -12.40 11.33 1.64
N THR A 222 -12.11 11.62 2.91
CA THR A 222 -10.76 11.89 3.40
C THR A 222 -10.63 11.51 4.88
N GLY A 223 -9.45 11.07 5.32
CA GLY A 223 -9.13 10.67 6.69
C GLY A 223 -9.72 9.33 7.11
N VAL A 224 -10.26 8.53 6.18
CA VAL A 224 -10.87 7.23 6.46
C VAL A 224 -9.94 6.07 6.16
N ASP A 225 -10.24 4.93 6.78
CA ASP A 225 -9.68 3.63 6.47
C ASP A 225 -10.76 2.74 5.87
N ILE A 226 -10.57 2.31 4.62
CA ILE A 226 -11.51 1.43 3.92
C ILE A 226 -11.03 -0.01 4.02
N VAL A 227 -11.86 -0.85 4.64
CA VAL A 227 -11.57 -2.28 4.81
C VAL A 227 -12.01 -3.04 3.57
N VAL A 228 -11.09 -3.87 3.00
CA VAL A 228 -11.32 -4.72 1.82
C VAL A 228 -10.93 -6.15 2.19
N ASP A 229 -11.81 -6.85 2.88
CA ASP A 229 -11.47 -8.07 3.64
C ASP A 229 -12.45 -9.25 3.44
N GLY A 230 -13.39 -9.15 2.51
CA GLY A 230 -14.39 -10.19 2.31
C GLY A 230 -15.31 -10.43 3.52
N GLY A 231 -15.42 -9.42 4.40
CA GLY A 231 -16.28 -9.45 5.59
C GLY A 231 -15.63 -10.04 6.84
N MET A 232 -14.30 -10.21 6.89
CA MET A 232 -13.59 -10.73 8.07
C MET A 232 -13.81 -9.88 9.33
N LYS A 233 -14.01 -8.57 9.16
CA LYS A 233 -14.23 -7.61 10.27
C LYS A 233 -15.69 -7.51 10.71
N ALA A 234 -16.61 -8.12 10.00
CA ALA A 234 -18.04 -7.92 10.23
C ALA A 234 -18.61 -8.80 11.36
N TRP A 235 -17.85 -9.77 11.89
CA TRP A 235 -18.33 -10.76 12.88
C TRP A 235 -17.21 -11.33 13.76
#